data_160de5e57e6f64cda6405b6cf08f8cae
#
_entry.id   160de5e57e6f64cda6405b6cf08f8cae
#
_cell.length_a   1.000
_cell.length_b   1.000
_cell.length_c   1.000
_cell.angle_alpha   90.00
_cell.angle_beta   90.00
_cell.angle_gamma   90.00
#
_symmetry.space_group_name_H-M   'P 1'
#
loop_
_entity.id
_entity.type
_entity.pdbx_description
1 polymer ?
#
loop_
_entity_poly.entity_id
_entity_poly.type
_entity_poly.pdbx_seq_one_letter_code
_entity_poly.pdbx_strand_id
1 'polypeptide(L)'
;MQKVYKFLKNKYKYLLIGIFSILFLIGLCFIPHINGNFDENLEQNILLGNVKDYFELSGLEELSDSLNEKGIISISESSEKDHGMAPYYLFTPVLTLRNYSMHYTSILWHLYTYLIFFLGTIFIYKLTIYLFKSKKVSIISTLLYFISPRILIDSLHNNKDIILMSLLIIMIYYGLKFIKEKRYR
;
A
#
# COMPACT_ATOMS: atom_id res chain seq x y z
N MET A 1 -14.00 -33.63 -23.04
CA MET A 1 -14.19 -32.18 -22.83
C MET A 1 -13.76 -31.70 -21.45
N GLN A 2 -14.15 -32.30 -20.32
CA GLN A 2 -13.79 -31.86 -18.96
C GLN A 2 -12.27 -31.81 -18.68
N LYS A 3 -11.49 -32.80 -19.14
CA LYS A 3 -10.02 -32.82 -18.96
C LYS A 3 -9.33 -31.68 -19.69
N VAL A 4 -9.74 -31.35 -20.91
CA VAL A 4 -9.18 -30.22 -21.69
C VAL A 4 -9.52 -28.89 -21.05
N TYR A 5 -10.75 -28.71 -20.58
CA TYR A 5 -11.16 -27.49 -19.86
C TYR A 5 -10.36 -27.30 -18.56
N LYS A 6 -10.16 -28.38 -17.77
CA LYS A 6 -9.34 -28.34 -16.54
C LYS A 6 -7.89 -27.99 -16.85
N PHE A 7 -7.33 -28.54 -17.93
CA PHE A 7 -5.97 -28.25 -18.39
C PHE A 7 -5.80 -26.78 -18.82
N LEU A 8 -6.72 -26.24 -19.61
CA LEU A 8 -6.70 -24.83 -20.04
C LEU A 8 -6.90 -23.86 -18.88
N LYS A 9 -7.75 -24.20 -17.91
CA LYS A 9 -7.96 -23.43 -16.69
C LYS A 9 -6.68 -23.38 -15.84
N ASN A 10 -5.97 -24.50 -15.72
CA ASN A 10 -4.70 -24.56 -14.99
C ASN A 10 -3.60 -23.75 -15.69
N LYS A 11 -3.45 -23.86 -17.03
CA LYS A 11 -2.50 -23.03 -17.79
C LYS A 11 -2.72 -21.53 -17.56
N TYR A 12 -3.97 -21.09 -17.59
CA TYR A 12 -4.29 -19.69 -17.36
C TYR A 12 -3.95 -19.24 -15.92
N LYS A 13 -4.18 -20.09 -14.93
CA LYS A 13 -3.80 -19.80 -13.54
C LYS A 13 -2.28 -19.60 -13.40
N TYR A 14 -1.49 -20.49 -13.99
CA TYR A 14 -0.03 -20.37 -13.95
C TYR A 14 0.48 -19.16 -14.72
N LEU A 15 -0.14 -18.81 -15.85
CA LEU A 15 0.16 -17.57 -16.57
C LEU A 15 -0.08 -16.34 -15.71
N LEU A 16 -1.23 -16.26 -15.00
CA LEU A 16 -1.51 -15.15 -14.10
C LEU A 16 -0.51 -15.06 -12.96
N ILE A 17 -0.20 -16.20 -12.32
CA ILE A 17 0.80 -16.24 -11.25
C ILE A 17 2.13 -15.72 -11.78
N GLY A 18 2.56 -16.18 -12.97
CA GLY A 18 3.80 -15.72 -13.59
C GLY A 18 3.81 -14.20 -13.84
N ILE A 19 2.74 -13.66 -14.42
CA ILE A 19 2.60 -12.21 -14.65
C ILE A 19 2.71 -11.43 -13.34
N PHE A 20 1.90 -11.78 -12.33
CA PHE A 20 1.93 -11.07 -11.06
C PHE A 20 3.26 -11.23 -10.33
N SER A 21 3.91 -12.38 -10.41
CA SER A 21 5.24 -12.58 -9.85
C SER A 21 6.29 -11.68 -10.51
N ILE A 22 6.25 -11.55 -11.84
CA ILE A 22 7.17 -10.66 -12.57
C ILE A 22 6.90 -9.20 -12.16
N LEU A 23 5.66 -8.75 -12.15
CA LEU A 23 5.30 -7.38 -11.74
C LEU A 23 5.75 -7.11 -10.31
N PHE A 24 5.56 -8.06 -9.39
CA PHE A 24 6.00 -7.95 -8.01
C PHE A 24 7.52 -7.80 -7.90
N LEU A 25 8.27 -8.64 -8.60
CA LEU A 25 9.73 -8.61 -8.61
C LEU A 25 10.30 -7.32 -9.21
N ILE A 26 9.65 -6.76 -10.24
CA ILE A 26 10.05 -5.46 -10.83
C ILE A 26 10.11 -4.38 -9.75
N GLY A 27 9.04 -4.20 -8.97
CA GLY A 27 9.04 -3.18 -7.91
C GLY A 27 10.06 -3.48 -6.81
N LEU A 28 10.20 -4.74 -6.38
CA LEU A 28 11.21 -5.11 -5.39
C LEU A 28 12.63 -4.78 -5.84
N CYS A 29 12.93 -4.92 -7.13
CA CYS A 29 14.24 -4.56 -7.68
C CYS A 29 14.51 -3.06 -7.64
N PHE A 30 13.46 -2.21 -7.75
CA PHE A 30 13.64 -0.75 -7.74
C PHE A 30 13.76 -0.18 -6.33
N ILE A 31 13.06 -0.73 -5.34
CA ILE A 31 12.99 -0.19 -3.97
C ILE A 31 14.35 0.14 -3.35
N PRO A 32 15.39 -0.72 -3.41
CA PRO A 32 16.68 -0.42 -2.78
C PRO A 32 17.45 0.73 -3.44
N HIS A 33 17.06 1.13 -4.65
CA HIS A 33 17.72 2.18 -5.43
C HIS A 33 17.03 3.55 -5.30
N ILE A 34 15.96 3.62 -4.52
CA ILE A 34 15.22 4.85 -4.31
C ILE A 34 15.72 5.50 -3.03
N ASN A 35 16.13 6.75 -3.17
CA ASN A 35 16.51 7.56 -2.02
C ASN A 35 15.26 8.09 -1.32
N GLY A 36 15.32 8.19 0.02
CA GLY A 36 14.27 8.81 0.81
C GLY A 36 13.99 10.25 0.34
N ASN A 37 12.73 10.63 0.35
CA ASN A 37 12.28 11.95 -0.02
C ASN A 37 12.29 12.88 1.21
N PHE A 38 12.39 14.19 1.00
CA PHE A 38 12.32 15.17 2.10
C PHE A 38 10.97 15.05 2.85
N ASP A 39 9.90 14.86 2.10
CA ASP A 39 8.54 14.70 2.65
C ASP A 39 8.39 13.44 3.49
N GLU A 40 9.15 12.39 3.23
CA GLU A 40 9.10 11.12 3.94
C GLU A 40 9.43 11.28 5.43
N ASN A 41 10.47 12.04 5.75
CA ASN A 41 10.83 12.31 7.15
C ASN A 41 9.73 13.10 7.88
N LEU A 42 9.13 14.06 7.19
CA LEU A 42 8.01 14.82 7.72
C LEU A 42 6.81 13.90 8.01
N GLU A 43 6.48 13.03 7.09
CA GLU A 43 5.37 12.09 7.23
C GLU A 43 5.58 11.05 8.33
N GLN A 44 6.82 10.55 8.48
CA GLN A 44 7.19 9.68 9.59
C GLN A 44 7.04 10.40 10.93
N ASN A 45 7.43 11.68 11.02
CA ASN A 45 7.25 12.49 12.22
C ASN A 45 5.77 12.77 12.51
N ILE A 46 4.93 13.00 11.49
CA ILE A 46 3.48 13.14 11.66
C ILE A 46 2.88 11.85 12.21
N LEU A 47 3.28 10.69 11.67
CA LEU A 47 2.83 9.40 12.17
C LEU A 47 3.22 9.21 13.64
N LEU A 48 4.47 9.47 13.98
CA LEU A 48 4.97 9.34 15.36
C LEU A 48 4.31 10.35 16.30
N GLY A 49 4.02 11.58 15.87
CA GLY A 49 3.28 12.57 16.63
C GLY A 49 1.86 12.11 16.96
N ASN A 50 1.16 11.53 15.98
CA ASN A 50 -0.15 10.91 16.23
C ASN A 50 -0.06 9.77 17.24
N VAL A 51 0.94 8.91 17.12
CA VAL A 51 1.14 7.77 18.03
C VAL A 51 1.48 8.24 19.43
N LYS A 52 2.30 9.28 19.57
CA LYS A 52 2.61 9.92 20.84
C LYS A 52 1.34 10.39 21.54
N ASP A 53 0.47 11.13 20.84
CA ASP A 53 -0.78 11.62 21.39
C ASP A 53 -1.70 10.43 21.85
N TYR A 54 -1.73 9.33 21.09
CA TYR A 54 -2.45 8.13 21.52
C TYR A 54 -1.84 7.48 22.78
N PHE A 55 -0.52 7.48 22.92
CA PHE A 55 0.13 6.97 24.13
C PHE A 55 -0.22 7.83 25.34
N GLU A 56 -0.19 9.15 25.22
CA GLU A 56 -0.59 10.08 26.28
C GLU A 56 -2.05 9.86 26.70
N LEU A 57 -2.96 9.81 25.72
CA LEU A 57 -4.40 9.56 25.97
C LEU A 57 -4.68 8.19 26.59
N SER A 58 -3.81 7.23 26.35
CA SER A 58 -3.95 5.86 26.87
C SER A 58 -3.24 5.65 28.22
N GLY A 59 -2.61 6.67 28.78
CA GLY A 59 -1.84 6.57 30.03
C GLY A 59 -0.52 5.80 29.89
N LEU A 60 0.02 5.68 28.68
CA LEU A 60 1.30 5.03 28.37
C LEU A 60 2.42 6.08 28.33
N GLU A 61 2.61 6.78 29.47
CA GLU A 61 3.51 7.93 29.59
C GLU A 61 4.97 7.58 29.24
N GLU A 62 5.48 6.43 29.68
CA GLU A 62 6.85 6.00 29.36
C GLU A 62 7.12 5.91 27.86
N LEU A 63 6.13 5.44 27.06
CA LEU A 63 6.27 5.36 25.61
C LEU A 63 6.17 6.74 24.95
N SER A 64 5.31 7.62 25.47
CA SER A 64 5.23 9.02 25.01
C SER A 64 6.53 9.74 25.29
N ASP A 65 7.10 9.61 26.51
CA ASP A 65 8.37 10.24 26.89
C ASP A 65 9.53 9.77 26.03
N SER A 66 9.56 8.51 25.68
CA SER A 66 10.57 7.98 24.74
C SER A 66 10.52 8.63 23.36
N LEU A 67 9.35 9.06 22.90
CA LEU A 67 9.19 9.84 21.65
C LEU A 67 9.54 11.30 21.84
N ASN A 68 9.26 11.90 23.00
CA ASN A 68 9.71 13.24 23.39
C ASN A 68 11.24 13.36 23.32
N GLU A 69 11.95 12.38 23.90
CA GLU A 69 13.42 12.34 23.87
C GLU A 69 13.99 12.29 22.44
N LYS A 70 13.23 11.74 21.48
CA LYS A 70 13.57 11.72 20.05
C LYS A 70 13.17 13.00 19.31
N GLY A 71 12.64 14.01 20.01
CA GLY A 71 12.22 15.29 19.45
C GLY A 71 10.89 15.21 18.66
N ILE A 72 10.09 14.17 18.89
CA ILE A 72 8.77 14.04 18.25
C ILE A 72 7.78 14.96 18.98
N ILE A 73 7.22 15.91 18.25
CA ILE A 73 6.19 16.81 18.77
C ILE A 73 4.80 16.19 18.64
N SER A 74 3.88 16.63 19.53
CA SER A 74 2.45 16.27 19.39
C SER A 74 1.90 16.70 18.03
N ILE A 75 0.99 15.89 17.46
CA ILE A 75 0.35 16.25 16.18
C ILE A 75 -0.47 17.55 16.31
N SER A 76 -1.02 17.83 17.47
CA SER A 76 -1.78 19.07 17.74
C SER A 76 -0.94 20.33 17.57
N GLU A 77 0.38 20.24 17.79
CA GLU A 77 1.35 21.34 17.65
C GLU A 77 1.96 21.40 16.24
N SER A 78 1.74 20.38 15.42
CA SER A 78 2.26 20.32 14.06
C SER A 78 1.47 21.23 13.11
N SER A 79 2.17 21.90 12.18
CA SER A 79 1.53 22.59 11.04
C SER A 79 0.83 21.65 10.09
N GLU A 80 1.21 20.36 10.09
CA GLU A 80 0.76 19.32 9.17
C GLU A 80 -0.30 18.39 9.79
N LYS A 81 -1.00 18.85 10.84
CA LYS A 81 -2.00 18.07 11.59
C LYS A 81 -3.15 17.53 10.75
N ASP A 82 -3.40 18.12 9.60
CA ASP A 82 -4.48 17.70 8.70
C ASP A 82 -4.10 16.50 7.79
N HIS A 83 -2.85 16.03 7.88
CA HIS A 83 -2.40 14.88 7.11
C HIS A 83 -2.85 13.56 7.76
N GLY A 84 -3.68 12.81 7.03
CA GLY A 84 -4.16 11.49 7.48
C GLY A 84 -3.11 10.40 7.33
N MET A 85 -2.65 9.84 8.45
CA MET A 85 -1.63 8.77 8.48
C MET A 85 -2.20 7.39 8.80
N ALA A 86 -3.54 7.24 8.84
CA ALA A 86 -4.21 6.01 9.24
C ALA A 86 -3.68 4.72 8.58
N PRO A 87 -3.39 4.66 7.28
CA PRO A 87 -2.84 3.47 6.64
C PRO A 87 -1.46 3.06 7.19
N TYR A 88 -0.72 3.99 7.79
CA TYR A 88 0.64 3.78 8.27
C TYR A 88 0.73 3.37 9.76
N TYR A 89 -0.37 3.37 10.50
CA TYR A 89 -0.31 2.93 11.91
C TYR A 89 0.24 1.51 12.09
N LEU A 90 0.04 0.63 11.10
CA LEU A 90 0.66 -0.71 11.11
C LEU A 90 2.19 -0.67 10.96
N PHE A 91 2.73 0.43 10.47
CA PHE A 91 4.18 0.64 10.33
C PHE A 91 4.83 1.20 11.59
N THR A 92 4.04 1.71 12.53
CA THR A 92 4.51 2.30 13.79
C THR A 92 5.56 1.45 14.54
N PRO A 93 5.39 0.12 14.70
CA PRO A 93 6.38 -0.69 15.41
C PRO A 93 7.78 -0.67 14.76
N VAL A 94 7.84 -0.46 13.44
CA VAL A 94 9.12 -0.34 12.72
C VAL A 94 9.83 0.95 13.11
N LEU A 95 9.09 2.04 13.28
CA LEU A 95 9.65 3.34 13.62
C LEU A 95 9.99 3.50 15.11
N THR A 96 9.16 2.90 15.99
CA THR A 96 9.28 3.10 17.44
C THR A 96 10.22 2.11 18.11
N LEU A 97 10.18 0.83 17.72
CA LEU A 97 10.83 -0.26 18.44
C LEU A 97 12.23 -0.60 17.92
N ARG A 98 12.67 -0.04 16.80
CA ARG A 98 13.97 -0.37 16.22
C ARG A 98 14.73 0.89 15.81
N ASN A 99 15.99 0.96 16.25
CA ASN A 99 16.95 1.96 15.79
C ASN A 99 17.54 1.55 14.43
N TYR A 100 16.73 1.57 13.38
CA TYR A 100 17.25 1.40 12.02
C TYR A 100 17.97 2.67 11.56
N SER A 101 18.98 2.52 10.72
CA SER A 101 19.50 3.66 9.98
C SER A 101 18.36 4.24 9.09
N MET A 102 18.42 5.54 8.80
CA MET A 102 17.43 6.20 7.93
C MET A 102 17.25 5.46 6.60
N HIS A 103 18.32 4.94 6.03
CA HIS A 103 18.29 4.19 4.79
C HIS A 103 17.41 2.92 4.86
N TYR A 104 17.53 2.11 5.92
CA TYR A 104 16.70 0.91 6.07
C TYR A 104 15.24 1.25 6.36
N THR A 105 15.00 2.35 7.10
CA THR A 105 13.65 2.82 7.37
C THR A 105 12.95 3.25 6.08
N SER A 106 13.63 4.00 5.22
CA SER A 106 13.14 4.38 3.88
C SER A 106 12.83 3.16 3.02
N ILE A 107 13.73 2.18 2.95
CA ILE A 107 13.48 0.94 2.18
C ILE A 107 12.20 0.24 2.67
N LEU A 108 12.01 0.12 3.98
CA LEU A 108 10.81 -0.51 4.54
C LEU A 108 9.56 0.32 4.30
N TRP A 109 9.66 1.65 4.33
CA TRP A 109 8.56 2.57 4.04
C TRP A 109 8.11 2.45 2.58
N HIS A 110 9.05 2.47 1.64
CA HIS A 110 8.77 2.26 0.22
C HIS A 110 8.22 0.86 -0.06
N LEU A 111 8.77 -0.17 0.62
CA LEU A 111 8.24 -1.53 0.51
C LEU A 111 6.79 -1.62 0.97
N TYR A 112 6.45 -0.98 2.10
CA TYR A 112 5.08 -0.95 2.61
C TYR A 112 4.12 -0.29 1.62
N THR A 113 4.49 0.89 1.08
CA THR A 113 3.72 1.61 0.05
C THR A 113 3.52 0.74 -1.19
N TYR A 114 4.61 0.12 -1.66
CA TYR A 114 4.57 -0.76 -2.82
C TYR A 114 3.69 -1.99 -2.61
N LEU A 115 3.70 -2.60 -1.44
CA LEU A 115 2.83 -3.75 -1.13
C LEU A 115 1.34 -3.37 -1.24
N ILE A 116 0.95 -2.19 -0.77
CA ILE A 116 -0.43 -1.71 -0.88
C ILE A 116 -0.77 -1.41 -2.35
N PHE A 117 0.14 -0.79 -3.09
CA PHE A 117 -0.01 -0.58 -4.53
C PHE A 117 -0.16 -1.91 -5.29
N PHE A 118 0.67 -2.90 -4.98
CA PHE A 118 0.60 -4.20 -5.61
C PHE A 118 -0.72 -4.92 -5.30
N LEU A 119 -1.23 -4.78 -4.08
CA LEU A 119 -2.57 -5.23 -3.74
C LEU A 119 -3.63 -4.53 -4.61
N GLY A 120 -3.55 -3.20 -4.76
CA GLY A 120 -4.40 -2.42 -5.68
C GLY A 120 -4.33 -2.94 -7.12
N THR A 121 -3.13 -3.29 -7.60
CA THR A 121 -2.92 -3.88 -8.94
C THR A 121 -3.66 -5.22 -9.10
N ILE A 122 -3.64 -6.08 -8.08
CA ILE A 122 -4.43 -7.32 -8.07
C ILE A 122 -5.93 -7.01 -8.15
N PHE A 123 -6.36 -5.94 -7.48
CA PHE A 123 -7.77 -5.56 -7.49
C PHE A 123 -8.19 -4.87 -8.79
N ILE A 124 -7.30 -4.20 -9.54
CA ILE A 124 -7.57 -3.78 -10.93
C ILE A 124 -7.92 -5.00 -11.80
N TYR A 125 -7.13 -6.07 -11.70
CA TYR A 125 -7.46 -7.30 -12.41
C TYR A 125 -8.83 -7.87 -12.00
N LYS A 126 -9.12 -7.94 -10.69
CA LYS A 126 -10.40 -8.44 -10.19
C LYS A 126 -11.58 -7.56 -10.62
N LEU A 127 -11.40 -6.26 -10.59
CA LEU A 127 -12.41 -5.29 -10.99
C LEU A 127 -12.71 -5.39 -12.49
N THR A 128 -11.68 -5.40 -13.32
CA THR A 128 -11.85 -5.46 -14.77
C THR A 128 -12.42 -6.81 -15.24
N ILE A 129 -12.01 -7.94 -14.65
CA ILE A 129 -12.63 -9.23 -14.95
C ILE A 129 -14.10 -9.29 -14.49
N TYR A 130 -14.42 -8.62 -13.39
CA TYR A 130 -15.79 -8.53 -12.88
C TYR A 130 -16.68 -7.73 -13.82
N LEU A 131 -16.19 -6.59 -14.34
CA LEU A 131 -16.94 -5.70 -15.22
C LEU A 131 -17.04 -6.24 -16.64
N PHE A 132 -15.93 -6.60 -17.26
CA PHE A 132 -15.85 -6.91 -18.69
C PHE A 132 -15.96 -8.41 -19.00
N LYS A 133 -15.88 -9.29 -18.00
CA LYS A 133 -15.91 -10.77 -18.18
C LYS A 133 -14.88 -11.30 -19.19
N SER A 134 -13.86 -10.51 -19.51
CA SER A 134 -12.82 -10.82 -20.48
C SER A 134 -11.45 -10.92 -19.82
N LYS A 135 -10.85 -12.09 -19.87
CA LYS A 135 -9.52 -12.36 -19.34
C LYS A 135 -8.44 -11.52 -20.05
N LYS A 136 -8.57 -11.35 -21.36
CA LYS A 136 -7.61 -10.55 -22.14
C LYS A 136 -7.66 -9.09 -21.75
N VAL A 137 -8.86 -8.51 -21.69
CA VAL A 137 -9.05 -7.12 -21.27
C VAL A 137 -8.50 -6.91 -19.86
N SER A 138 -8.76 -7.83 -18.94
CA SER A 138 -8.30 -7.71 -17.55
C SER A 138 -6.77 -7.74 -17.43
N ILE A 139 -6.10 -8.61 -18.17
CA ILE A 139 -4.63 -8.62 -18.19
C ILE A 139 -4.09 -7.32 -18.78
N ILE A 140 -4.61 -6.89 -19.93
CA ILE A 140 -4.16 -5.67 -20.60
C ILE A 140 -4.36 -4.45 -19.69
N SER A 141 -5.54 -4.30 -19.08
CA SER A 141 -5.82 -3.19 -18.16
C SER A 141 -4.87 -3.20 -16.96
N THR A 142 -4.58 -4.39 -16.40
CA THR A 142 -3.64 -4.53 -15.28
C THR A 142 -2.22 -4.13 -15.68
N LEU A 143 -1.77 -4.58 -16.85
CA LEU A 143 -0.45 -4.24 -17.37
C LEU A 143 -0.34 -2.74 -17.66
N LEU A 144 -1.33 -2.14 -18.32
CA LEU A 144 -1.35 -0.70 -18.59
C LEU A 144 -1.34 0.13 -17.31
N TYR A 145 -2.10 -0.28 -16.30
CA TYR A 145 -2.10 0.37 -15.00
C TYR A 145 -0.72 0.28 -14.33
N PHE A 146 -0.14 -0.91 -14.25
CA PHE A 146 1.14 -1.14 -13.57
C PHE A 146 2.31 -0.47 -14.31
N ILE A 147 2.37 -0.56 -15.67
CA ILE A 147 3.48 -0.04 -16.48
C ILE A 147 3.35 1.47 -16.70
N SER A 148 2.22 2.10 -16.38
CA SER A 148 2.09 3.55 -16.47
C SER A 148 3.25 4.23 -15.73
N PRO A 149 4.13 4.99 -16.42
CA PRO A 149 5.36 5.50 -15.80
C PRO A 149 5.09 6.32 -14.55
N ARG A 150 4.05 7.16 -14.57
CA ARG A 150 3.66 7.95 -13.42
C ARG A 150 3.23 7.08 -12.24
N ILE A 151 2.32 6.14 -12.48
CA ILE A 151 1.78 5.28 -11.41
C ILE A 151 2.88 4.40 -10.82
N LEU A 152 3.76 3.83 -11.65
CA LEU A 152 4.85 2.98 -11.19
C LEU A 152 5.86 3.79 -10.36
N ILE A 153 6.26 4.98 -10.81
CA ILE A 153 7.17 5.84 -10.05
C ILE A 153 6.51 6.27 -8.74
N ASP A 154 5.28 6.77 -8.80
CA ASP A 154 4.54 7.19 -7.60
C ASP A 154 4.35 6.04 -6.61
N SER A 155 4.23 4.77 -7.09
CA SER A 155 4.11 3.60 -6.21
C SER A 155 5.34 3.34 -5.34
N LEU A 156 6.44 3.97 -5.66
CA LEU A 156 7.72 3.84 -4.97
C LEU A 156 8.06 5.05 -4.08
N HIS A 157 7.39 6.20 -4.30
CA HIS A 157 7.69 7.46 -3.61
C HIS A 157 6.47 8.11 -2.95
N ASN A 158 5.32 8.08 -3.63
CA ASN A 158 4.13 8.80 -3.20
C ASN A 158 3.24 7.90 -2.35
N ASN A 159 3.54 7.91 -1.08
CA ASN A 159 2.87 7.08 -0.08
C ASN A 159 1.43 7.52 0.23
N LYS A 160 1.01 8.75 -0.07
CA LYS A 160 -0.35 9.25 0.19
C LYS A 160 -1.30 8.87 -0.94
N ASP A 161 -1.03 9.36 -2.13
CA ASP A 161 -1.95 9.22 -3.28
C ASP A 161 -2.05 7.79 -3.76
N ILE A 162 -0.95 7.06 -3.80
CA ILE A 162 -0.91 5.66 -4.24
C ILE A 162 -1.68 4.74 -3.29
N ILE A 163 -1.54 4.95 -1.99
CA ILE A 163 -2.29 4.18 -1.01
C ILE A 163 -3.78 4.49 -1.12
N LEU A 164 -4.14 5.78 -1.18
CA LEU A 164 -5.54 6.20 -1.35
C LEU A 164 -6.14 5.60 -2.62
N MET A 165 -5.45 5.72 -3.75
CA MET A 165 -5.88 5.16 -5.03
C MET A 165 -6.08 3.64 -4.94
N SER A 166 -5.15 2.93 -4.33
CA SER A 166 -5.23 1.47 -4.18
C SER A 166 -6.41 1.04 -3.32
N LEU A 167 -6.64 1.74 -2.20
CA LEU A 167 -7.77 1.48 -1.32
C LEU A 167 -9.11 1.81 -1.99
N LEU A 168 -9.18 2.89 -2.78
CA LEU A 168 -10.36 3.25 -3.59
C LEU A 168 -10.69 2.16 -4.61
N ILE A 169 -9.70 1.60 -5.31
CA ILE A 169 -9.90 0.48 -6.25
C ILE A 169 -10.50 -0.73 -5.53
N ILE A 170 -9.98 -1.06 -4.36
CA ILE A 170 -10.47 -2.18 -3.53
C ILE A 170 -11.92 -1.90 -3.10
N MET A 171 -12.19 -0.70 -2.63
CA MET A 171 -13.53 -0.27 -2.20
C MET A 171 -14.55 -0.33 -3.35
N ILE A 172 -14.18 0.15 -4.54
CA ILE A 172 -15.04 0.10 -5.73
C ILE A 172 -15.35 -1.35 -6.10
N TYR A 173 -14.35 -2.24 -6.10
CA TYR A 173 -14.56 -3.65 -6.39
C TYR A 173 -15.57 -4.29 -5.44
N TYR A 174 -15.40 -4.12 -4.14
CA TYR A 174 -16.31 -4.70 -3.16
C TYR A 174 -17.68 -4.01 -3.14
N GLY A 175 -17.73 -2.69 -3.34
CA GLY A 175 -18.97 -1.93 -3.45
C GLY A 175 -19.84 -2.42 -4.62
N LEU A 176 -19.25 -2.55 -5.82
CA LEU A 176 -19.97 -3.07 -6.98
C LEU A 176 -20.40 -4.53 -6.78
N LYS A 177 -19.55 -5.33 -6.17
CA LYS A 177 -19.88 -6.72 -5.86
C LYS A 177 -21.04 -6.80 -4.86
N PHE A 178 -21.02 -6.00 -3.81
CA PHE A 178 -22.10 -5.93 -2.80
C PHE A 178 -23.42 -5.55 -3.43
N ILE A 179 -23.47 -4.47 -4.22
CA ILE A 179 -24.69 -4.00 -4.89
C ILE A 179 -25.24 -5.07 -5.82
N LYS A 180 -24.39 -5.69 -6.64
CA LYS A 180 -24.85 -6.64 -7.66
C LYS A 180 -25.27 -8.00 -7.08
N GLU A 181 -24.60 -8.49 -6.06
CA GLU A 181 -24.86 -9.79 -5.46
C GLU A 181 -25.99 -9.72 -4.42
N LYS A 182 -26.56 -8.52 -4.15
CA LYS A 182 -27.64 -8.29 -3.16
C LYS A 182 -27.40 -9.02 -1.84
N ARG A 183 -26.17 -9.06 -1.38
CA ARG A 183 -25.84 -9.63 -0.07
C ARG A 183 -26.23 -8.62 1.02
N TYR A 184 -27.54 -8.43 1.15
CA TYR A 184 -28.12 -7.84 2.35
C TYR A 184 -28.27 -8.99 3.36
N ARG A 185 -27.54 -8.94 4.42
CA ARG A 185 -27.96 -9.59 5.66
C ARG A 185 -28.30 -8.52 6.66
#